data_f46806406d77e13815c5341ca0fb05a6
#
_entry.id   f46806406d77e13815c5341ca0fb05a6
#
_cell.length_a   1.000
_cell.length_b   1.000
_cell.length_c   1.000
_cell.angle_alpha   90.00
_cell.angle_beta   90.00
_cell.angle_gamma   90.00
#
_symmetry.space_group_name_H-M   'P 1'
#
loop_
_entity.id
_entity.type
_entity.pdbx_description
1 polymer ?
#
loop_
_entity_poly.entity_id
_entity_poly.type
_entity_poly.pdbx_seq_one_letter_code
_entity_poly.pdbx_strand_id
1 'polypeptide(L)' 'MNQRMNTIAHILNDSRDGTSISQLAEQFRVSQRTIRNDLKELNALLQQNNQPKLSIGKSGQVIPPEGFDQLI' A
#
# COMPACT_ATOMS: atom_id res chain seq x y z
N MET A 1 2.67 -3.29 -12.89
CA MET A 1 3.01 -3.09 -11.46
C MET A 1 4.37 -3.71 -11.20
N ASN A 2 5.28 -3.02 -10.50
CA ASN A 2 6.60 -3.59 -10.24
C ASN A 2 6.53 -4.61 -9.09
N GLN A 3 7.62 -5.36 -8.91
CA GLN A 3 7.65 -6.43 -7.92
C GLN A 3 7.49 -5.90 -6.50
N ARG A 4 8.07 -4.74 -6.19
CA ARG A 4 7.95 -4.15 -4.87
C ARG A 4 6.51 -3.77 -4.54
N MET A 5 5.80 -3.18 -5.49
CA MET A 5 4.39 -2.84 -5.30
C MET A 5 3.53 -4.09 -5.07
N ASN A 6 3.82 -5.15 -5.80
CA ASN A 6 3.12 -6.41 -5.64
C ASN A 6 3.34 -6.98 -4.23
N THR A 7 4.58 -6.92 -3.74
CA THR A 7 4.90 -7.38 -2.39
C THR A 7 4.23 -6.51 -1.33
N ILE A 8 4.21 -5.19 -1.54
CA ILE A 8 3.52 -4.27 -0.64
C ILE A 8 2.03 -4.62 -0.56
N ALA A 9 1.41 -4.90 -1.70
CA ALA A 9 -0.01 -5.27 -1.74
C ALA A 9 -0.27 -6.53 -0.91
N HIS A 10 0.60 -7.53 -0.99
CA HIS A 10 0.46 -8.75 -0.19
C HIS A 10 0.66 -8.49 1.29
N ILE A 11 1.61 -7.64 1.65
CA ILE A 11 1.83 -7.25 3.05
C ILE A 11 0.58 -6.57 3.61
N LEU A 12 -0.01 -5.66 2.85
CA LEU A 12 -1.22 -4.96 3.27
C LEU A 12 -2.39 -5.92 3.42
N ASN A 13 -2.48 -6.90 2.54
CA ASN A 13 -3.53 -7.91 2.63
C ASN A 13 -3.42 -8.73 3.92
N ASP A 14 -2.19 -9.03 4.35
CA ASP A 14 -1.95 -9.82 5.56
C ASP A 14 -2.03 -8.98 6.84
N SER A 15 -1.99 -7.66 6.73
CA SER A 15 -1.95 -6.74 7.87
C SER A 15 -3.27 -5.97 7.96
N ARG A 16 -4.30 -6.59 8.50
CA ARG A 16 -5.63 -5.97 8.61
C ARG A 16 -5.62 -4.68 9.41
N ASP A 17 -4.74 -4.59 10.40
CA ASP A 17 -4.59 -3.39 11.21
C ASP A 17 -3.76 -2.33 10.50
N GLY A 18 -3.30 -2.64 9.28
CA GLY A 18 -2.49 -1.72 8.51
C GLY A 18 -1.01 -1.83 8.85
N THR A 19 -0.25 -1.02 8.17
CA THR A 19 1.19 -0.87 8.41
C THR A 19 1.52 0.60 8.31
N SER A 20 2.80 0.96 8.27
CA SER A 20 3.19 2.36 8.11
C SER A 20 4.18 2.51 6.97
N ILE A 21 4.22 3.71 6.40
CA ILE A 21 5.21 4.04 5.36
C ILE A 21 6.62 3.84 5.91
N SER A 22 6.84 4.21 7.17
CA SER A 22 8.12 4.05 7.84
C SER A 22 8.55 2.57 7.90
N GLN A 23 7.64 1.70 8.29
CA GLN A 23 7.91 0.27 8.37
C GLN A 23 8.19 -0.33 7.01
N LEU A 24 7.41 0.06 5.99
CA LEU A 24 7.63 -0.43 4.63
C LEU A 24 8.97 0.05 4.08
N ALA A 25 9.30 1.31 4.30
CA ALA A 25 10.59 1.86 3.86
C ALA A 25 11.75 1.11 4.48
N GLU A 26 11.66 0.82 5.77
CA GLU A 26 12.69 0.06 6.49
C GLU A 26 12.80 -1.37 5.95
N GLN A 27 11.66 -2.02 5.75
CA GLN A 27 11.63 -3.41 5.29
C GLN A 27 12.24 -3.56 3.90
N PHE A 28 11.97 -2.62 3.01
CA PHE A 28 12.47 -2.66 1.64
C PHE A 28 13.79 -1.92 1.46
N ARG A 29 14.29 -1.26 2.51
CA ARG A 29 15.53 -0.48 2.47
C ARG A 29 15.50 0.61 1.41
N VAL A 30 14.38 1.31 1.35
CA VAL A 30 14.19 2.44 0.44
C VAL A 30 13.71 3.65 1.26
N SER A 31 13.67 4.81 0.62
CA SER A 31 13.19 6.02 1.30
C SER A 31 11.67 5.96 1.48
N GLN A 32 11.17 6.71 2.45
CA GLN A 32 9.73 6.86 2.63
C GLN A 32 9.08 7.48 1.40
N ARG A 33 9.78 8.37 0.72
CA ARG A 33 9.29 8.97 -0.51
C ARG A 33 9.05 7.90 -1.58
N THR A 34 9.94 6.93 -1.69
CA THR A 34 9.78 5.82 -2.64
C THR A 34 8.52 5.03 -2.31
N ILE A 35 8.29 4.74 -1.03
CA ILE A 35 7.08 4.02 -0.62
C ILE A 35 5.83 4.84 -0.91
N ARG A 36 5.85 6.16 -0.64
CA ARG A 36 4.71 7.02 -0.96
C ARG A 36 4.40 6.99 -2.45
N ASN A 37 5.41 7.01 -3.29
CA ASN A 37 5.22 6.92 -4.74
C ASN A 37 4.63 5.57 -5.14
N ASP A 38 5.09 4.49 -4.55
CA ASP A 38 4.55 3.16 -4.82
C ASP A 38 3.08 3.06 -4.42
N LEU A 39 2.72 3.59 -3.25
CA LEU A 39 1.34 3.59 -2.78
C LEU A 39 0.43 4.44 -3.66
N LYS A 40 0.96 5.56 -4.15
CA LYS A 40 0.22 6.42 -5.06
C LYS A 40 -0.07 5.71 -6.37
N GLU A 41 0.90 4.98 -6.90
CA GLU A 41 0.70 4.16 -8.10
C GLU A 41 -0.31 3.05 -7.86
N LEU A 42 -0.20 2.38 -6.71
CA LEU A 42 -1.14 1.31 -6.35
C LEU A 42 -2.57 1.87 -6.27
N ASN A 43 -2.74 3.03 -5.63
CA ASN A 43 -4.05 3.68 -5.57
C ASN A 43 -4.58 4.06 -6.95
N ALA A 44 -3.70 4.49 -7.86
CA ALA A 44 -4.11 4.80 -9.22
C ALA A 44 -4.63 3.55 -9.94
N LEU A 45 -3.97 2.41 -9.75
CA LEU A 45 -4.41 1.14 -10.33
C LEU A 45 -5.75 0.71 -9.74
N LEU A 46 -5.94 0.84 -8.43
CA LEU A 46 -7.21 0.52 -7.80
C LEU A 46 -8.32 1.39 -8.36
N GLN A 47 -8.07 2.68 -8.51
CA GLN A 47 -9.05 3.62 -9.03
C GLN A 47 -9.41 3.31 -10.49
N GLN A 48 -8.44 2.92 -11.30
CA GLN A 48 -8.68 2.53 -12.69
C GLN A 48 -9.59 1.32 -12.80
N ASN A 49 -9.58 0.46 -11.78
CA ASN A 49 -10.40 -0.74 -11.73
C ASN A 49 -11.68 -0.55 -10.90
N ASN A 50 -12.03 0.70 -10.61
CA ASN A 50 -13.22 1.06 -9.82
C ASN A 50 -13.20 0.43 -8.43
N GLN A 51 -12.01 0.29 -7.85
CA GLN A 51 -11.85 -0.28 -6.52
C GLN A 51 -11.53 0.81 -5.51
N PRO A 52 -11.89 0.60 -4.24
CA PRO A 52 -11.58 1.59 -3.20
C PRO A 52 -10.08 1.70 -2.99
N LYS A 53 -9.62 2.92 -2.68
CA LYS A 53 -8.21 3.20 -2.47
C LYS A 53 -7.79 2.89 -1.04
N LEU A 54 -6.47 2.74 -0.86
CA LEU A 54 -5.88 2.63 0.46
C LEU A 54 -6.04 3.95 1.22
N SER A 55 -6.25 3.88 2.52
CA SER A 55 -6.25 5.05 3.39
C SER A 55 -4.84 5.30 3.90
N ILE A 56 -4.36 6.53 3.73
CA ILE A 56 -3.04 6.94 4.22
C ILE A 56 -3.24 8.06 5.21
N GLY A 57 -2.93 7.80 6.47
CA GLY A 57 -3.08 8.78 7.54
C GLY A 57 -1.96 9.81 7.57
N LYS A 58 -2.15 10.86 8.34
CA LYS A 58 -1.17 11.96 8.46
C LYS A 58 0.15 11.49 9.06
N SER A 59 0.11 10.46 9.90
CA SER A 59 1.31 9.91 10.53
C SER A 59 1.95 8.80 9.70
N GLY A 60 1.49 8.60 8.45
CA GLY A 60 2.05 7.61 7.56
C GLY A 60 1.48 6.22 7.71
N GLN A 61 0.38 6.08 8.40
CA GLN A 61 -0.31 4.80 8.53
C GLN A 61 -1.00 4.45 7.22
N VAL A 62 -0.86 3.20 6.80
CA VAL A 62 -1.47 2.70 5.56
C VAL A 62 -2.46 1.63 5.93
N ILE A 63 -3.73 1.86 5.65
CA ILE A 63 -4.81 0.95 5.99
C ILE A 63 -5.52 0.52 4.70
N PRO A 64 -5.55 -0.81 4.42
CA PRO A 64 -6.23 -1.29 3.22
C PRO A 64 -7.75 -1.15 3.39
N PRO A 65 -8.48 -0.99 2.27
CA PRO A 65 -9.93 -0.92 2.34
C PRO A 65 -10.51 -2.30 2.63
N GLU A 66 -11.74 -2.31 3.09
CA GLU A 66 -12.49 -3.55 3.31
C GLU A 66 -12.59 -4.30 1.98
N GLY A 67 -12.36 -5.62 2.03
CA GLY A 67 -12.41 -6.45 0.83
C GLY A 67 -11.15 -6.41 -0.02
N PHE A 68 -10.09 -5.79 0.47
CA PHE A 68 -8.84 -5.65 -0.29
C PHE A 68 -8.25 -7.01 -0.70
N ASP A 69 -8.45 -8.03 0.11
CA ASP A 69 -7.96 -9.39 -0.15
C ASP A 69 -8.58 -9.99 -1.42
N GLN A 70 -9.70 -9.46 -1.87
CA GLN A 70 -10.35 -9.94 -3.10
C GLN A 70 -9.79 -9.26 -4.35
N LEU A 71 -8.92 -8.26 -4.18
CA LEU A 71 -8.38 -7.48 -5.28
C LEU A 71 -7.02 -7.98 -5.76
N ILE A 72 -6.42 -8.90 -5.04
CA ILE A 72 -5.06 -9.37 -5.33
C ILE A 72 -5.08 -10.83 -5.75
#